data_fa4314cfda37cf2307927f5215bf73b6
#
_entry.id   fa4314cfda37cf2307927f5215bf73b6
#
_cell.length_a   1.000
_cell.length_b   1.000
_cell.length_c   1.000
_cell.angle_alpha   90.00
_cell.angle_beta   90.00
_cell.angle_gamma   90.00
#
_symmetry.space_group_name_H-M   'P 1'
#
loop_
_entity.id
_entity.type
_entity.pdbx_description
1 polymer ?
#
loop_
_entity_poly.entity_id
_entity_poly.type
_entity_poly.pdbx_seq_one_letter_code
_entity_poly.pdbx_strand_id
1 'polypeptide(L)'
;QAEDGIRDVERSRGLGDVYKRQTINARGINFRVYSASNRAEEKKWPLDIIPRIITKSQWKTVSIGLSQRIKALNLFIDDVYNQKKIFKDKIIPKELVFNSPQYLKECDGFSPKHKAWANISGTDLIKNINGNFLVLEDNLRVPSGVSYMLENRMVMRDIFPELFTRYKVSSVHQYANKLYNCMTECIPKKTNNPHMVLLTPGVYNSAYFEHEFLAEQMGIALVEGKDLFVENDNVYMKTVKGPLKVDCIYRRLDDNFIDPKVFFKGSLLGVPGLFKCWRKGNVGIINALGTGVADDKAVYSYVEKMIVYYLGEQPKIDQVETFLCNIKTHRNHVISNISKLVVKPANASGGYGIMIGPKASKAEKEEMIKNIKKNPRNYIAQPLEILSTVPTITPDNIEPRHLDLRPFILTGKSTYVTTGGLTRVALKKGSTIVNSSQGGGSKDTLIVDSRN
;
A
#
# COMPACT_ATOMS: atom_id res chain seq x y z
N GLN A 1 0.48 -2.45 -48.03
CA GLN A 1 0.12 -3.40 -46.94
C GLN A 1 0.80 -3.03 -45.60
N ALA A 2 2.07 -2.60 -45.58
CA ALA A 2 2.75 -2.19 -44.36
C ALA A 2 2.27 -0.81 -43.87
N GLU A 3 2.03 0.13 -44.79
CA GLU A 3 1.48 1.48 -44.45
C GLU A 3 0.02 1.40 -43.99
N ASP A 4 -0.80 0.51 -44.55
CA ASP A 4 -2.16 0.30 -44.10
C ASP A 4 -2.21 -0.29 -42.68
N GLY A 5 -1.33 -1.24 -42.38
CA GLY A 5 -1.20 -1.79 -41.02
C GLY A 5 -0.76 -0.76 -40.00
N ILE A 6 0.12 0.18 -40.34
CA ILE A 6 0.55 1.30 -39.46
C ILE A 6 -0.62 2.26 -39.23
N ARG A 7 -1.36 2.64 -40.26
CA ARG A 7 -2.55 3.51 -40.16
C ARG A 7 -3.66 2.89 -39.31
N ASP A 8 -3.89 1.57 -39.40
CA ASP A 8 -4.87 0.89 -38.57
C ASP A 8 -4.47 0.83 -37.11
N VAL A 9 -3.18 0.64 -36.81
CA VAL A 9 -2.64 0.72 -35.44
C VAL A 9 -2.76 2.16 -34.89
N GLU A 10 -2.47 3.19 -35.70
CA GLU A 10 -2.63 4.59 -35.30
C GLU A 10 -4.09 4.99 -35.07
N ARG A 11 -5.02 4.53 -35.92
CA ARG A 11 -6.46 4.74 -35.73
C ARG A 11 -6.96 4.02 -34.47
N SER A 12 -6.61 2.78 -34.25
CA SER A 12 -6.98 2.02 -33.05
C SER A 12 -6.42 2.68 -31.78
N ARG A 13 -5.19 3.22 -31.87
CA ARG A 13 -4.55 3.96 -30.79
C ARG A 13 -5.30 5.25 -30.46
N GLY A 14 -5.67 6.03 -31.49
CA GLY A 14 -6.41 7.29 -31.33
C GLY A 14 -7.79 7.08 -30.73
N LEU A 15 -8.55 6.13 -31.22
CA LEU A 15 -9.87 5.77 -30.70
C LEU A 15 -9.77 5.24 -29.26
N GLY A 16 -8.85 4.34 -28.95
CA GLY A 16 -8.64 3.82 -27.60
C GLY A 16 -8.31 4.92 -26.59
N ASP A 17 -7.51 5.93 -26.97
CA ASP A 17 -7.20 7.06 -26.08
C ASP A 17 -8.40 8.01 -25.86
N VAL A 18 -9.21 8.23 -26.91
CA VAL A 18 -10.46 9.02 -26.80
C VAL A 18 -11.46 8.32 -25.89
N TYR A 19 -11.73 7.05 -26.10
CA TYR A 19 -12.64 6.26 -25.24
C TYR A 19 -12.14 6.19 -23.81
N LYS A 20 -10.85 5.98 -23.60
CA LYS A 20 -10.22 6.02 -22.26
C LYS A 20 -10.52 7.36 -21.56
N ARG A 21 -10.27 8.49 -22.22
CA ARG A 21 -10.51 9.82 -21.65
C ARG A 21 -11.99 10.04 -21.32
N GLN A 22 -12.89 9.63 -22.20
CA GLN A 22 -14.33 9.71 -21.96
C GLN A 22 -14.75 8.85 -20.77
N THR A 23 -14.30 7.60 -20.71
CA THR A 23 -14.64 6.68 -19.63
C THR A 23 -14.08 7.16 -18.28
N ILE A 24 -12.81 7.61 -18.21
CA ILE A 24 -12.23 8.17 -17.00
C ILE A 24 -13.00 9.40 -16.52
N ASN A 25 -13.42 10.28 -17.45
CA ASN A 25 -14.23 11.47 -17.12
C ASN A 25 -15.62 11.09 -16.62
N ALA A 26 -16.31 10.18 -17.31
CA ALA A 26 -17.67 9.75 -16.95
C ALA A 26 -17.70 9.04 -15.59
N ARG A 27 -16.62 8.33 -15.22
CA ARG A 27 -16.48 7.65 -13.93
C ARG A 27 -15.90 8.55 -12.83
N GLY A 28 -15.52 9.81 -13.14
CA GLY A 28 -14.93 10.71 -12.16
C GLY A 28 -13.61 10.24 -11.56
N ILE A 29 -12.84 9.38 -12.26
CA ILE A 29 -11.60 8.82 -11.74
C ILE A 29 -10.52 9.90 -11.69
N ASN A 30 -10.25 10.40 -10.50
CA ASN A 30 -9.30 11.46 -10.26
C ASN A 30 -8.42 11.17 -9.03
N PHE A 31 -7.38 11.95 -8.86
CA PHE A 31 -6.55 11.93 -7.67
C PHE A 31 -6.02 13.34 -7.39
N ARG A 32 -5.77 13.62 -6.13
CA ARG A 32 -5.25 14.94 -5.73
C ARG A 32 -3.76 14.85 -5.48
N VAL A 33 -3.02 15.74 -6.14
CA VAL A 33 -1.59 15.94 -5.93
C VAL A 33 -1.41 17.25 -5.18
N TYR A 34 -0.64 17.22 -4.09
CA TYR A 34 -0.26 18.44 -3.40
C TYR A 34 1.03 18.97 -4.00
N SER A 35 0.99 20.17 -4.56
CA SER A 35 2.18 20.89 -5.02
C SER A 35 3.00 21.40 -3.83
N ALA A 36 4.25 21.81 -4.09
CA ALA A 36 5.11 22.44 -3.08
C ALA A 36 4.48 23.71 -2.45
N SER A 37 3.48 24.30 -3.09
CA SER A 37 2.70 25.46 -2.61
C SER A 37 1.48 25.08 -1.76
N ASN A 38 1.34 23.83 -1.34
CA ASN A 38 0.18 23.28 -0.60
C ASN A 38 -1.18 23.47 -1.30
N ARG A 39 -1.20 23.76 -2.59
CA ARG A 39 -2.44 23.76 -3.38
C ARG A 39 -2.73 22.34 -3.87
N ALA A 40 -3.92 21.84 -3.54
CA ALA A 40 -4.41 20.58 -4.07
C ALA A 40 -4.81 20.78 -5.54
N GLU A 41 -4.10 20.11 -6.45
CA GLU A 41 -4.50 20.01 -7.86
C GLU A 41 -5.20 18.68 -8.08
N GLU A 42 -6.42 18.73 -8.56
CA GLU A 42 -7.14 17.55 -9.01
C GLU A 42 -6.64 17.16 -10.39
N LYS A 43 -6.11 15.95 -10.53
CA LYS A 43 -5.61 15.42 -11.79
C LYS A 43 -6.41 14.19 -12.19
N LYS A 44 -6.68 14.08 -13.48
CA LYS A 44 -7.26 12.88 -14.07
C LYS A 44 -6.29 11.71 -13.88
N TRP A 45 -6.84 10.53 -13.59
CA TRP A 45 -6.04 9.33 -13.40
C TRP A 45 -5.28 8.96 -14.69
N PRO A 46 -3.95 8.87 -14.65
CA PRO A 46 -3.13 8.58 -15.83
C PRO A 46 -3.05 7.06 -16.10
N LEU A 47 -4.02 6.53 -16.83
CA LEU A 47 -4.03 5.14 -17.27
C LEU A 47 -3.39 5.01 -18.65
N ASP A 48 -2.42 4.09 -18.77
CA ASP A 48 -1.91 3.60 -20.06
C ASP A 48 -2.68 2.34 -20.47
N ILE A 49 -3.17 2.32 -21.72
CA ILE A 49 -4.02 1.24 -22.24
C ILE A 49 -3.25 -0.02 -22.68
N ILE A 50 -1.92 0.01 -22.69
CA ILE A 50 -1.13 -1.22 -22.87
C ILE A 50 -0.99 -1.89 -21.49
N PRO A 51 -1.67 -3.03 -21.23
CA PRO A 51 -1.67 -3.64 -19.93
C PRO A 51 -0.31 -4.29 -19.60
N ARG A 52 -0.06 -4.48 -18.30
CA ARG A 52 0.99 -5.39 -17.85
C ARG A 52 0.45 -6.82 -17.83
N ILE A 53 1.17 -7.73 -18.46
CA ILE A 53 0.80 -9.15 -18.48
C ILE A 53 1.70 -9.94 -17.51
N ILE A 54 1.08 -10.78 -16.68
CA ILE A 54 1.76 -11.69 -15.75
C ILE A 54 1.09 -13.06 -15.91
N THR A 55 1.86 -14.14 -16.00
CA THR A 55 1.29 -15.48 -16.12
C THR A 55 0.72 -15.98 -14.79
N LYS A 56 -0.28 -16.85 -14.81
CA LYS A 56 -0.86 -17.48 -13.61
C LYS A 56 0.21 -18.22 -12.79
N SER A 57 1.19 -18.85 -13.45
CA SER A 57 2.29 -19.52 -12.75
C SER A 57 3.17 -18.54 -11.95
N GLN A 58 3.58 -17.42 -12.56
CA GLN A 58 4.30 -16.35 -11.88
C GLN A 58 3.46 -15.78 -10.73
N TRP A 59 2.17 -15.51 -10.97
CA TRP A 59 1.28 -14.96 -9.96
C TRP A 59 1.06 -15.92 -8.78
N LYS A 60 1.01 -17.22 -9.02
CA LYS A 60 0.93 -18.24 -7.97
C LYS A 60 2.11 -18.16 -7.02
N THR A 61 3.34 -18.07 -7.53
CA THR A 61 4.55 -17.90 -6.70
C THR A 61 4.49 -16.62 -5.88
N VAL A 62 4.14 -15.49 -6.52
CA VAL A 62 3.99 -14.19 -5.84
C VAL A 62 2.94 -14.29 -4.72
N SER A 63 1.75 -14.86 -5.02
CA SER A 63 0.65 -14.95 -4.05
C SER A 63 1.02 -15.81 -2.83
N ILE A 64 1.72 -16.92 -3.02
CA ILE A 64 2.20 -17.77 -1.93
C ILE A 64 3.20 -17.02 -1.06
N GLY A 65 4.18 -16.33 -1.68
CA GLY A 65 5.18 -15.55 -0.97
C GLY A 65 4.57 -14.38 -0.19
N LEU A 66 3.61 -13.67 -0.76
CA LEU A 66 2.92 -12.57 -0.09
C LEU A 66 2.04 -13.07 1.08
N SER A 67 1.35 -14.20 0.91
CA SER A 67 0.57 -14.82 2.01
C SER A 67 1.46 -15.23 3.18
N GLN A 68 2.62 -15.82 2.89
CA GLN A 68 3.61 -16.17 3.90
C GLN A 68 4.14 -14.93 4.62
N ARG A 69 4.51 -13.91 3.85
CA ARG A 69 5.07 -12.67 4.36
C ARG A 69 4.13 -11.93 5.29
N ILE A 70 2.87 -11.72 4.89
CA ILE A 70 1.90 -10.99 5.73
C ILE A 70 1.53 -11.76 7.00
N LYS A 71 1.53 -13.09 6.95
CA LYS A 71 1.33 -13.93 8.13
C LYS A 71 2.44 -13.71 9.15
N ALA A 72 3.71 -13.72 8.71
CA ALA A 72 4.86 -13.46 9.58
C ALA A 72 4.82 -12.03 10.15
N LEU A 73 4.46 -11.04 9.35
CA LEU A 73 4.33 -9.64 9.78
C LEU A 73 3.23 -9.47 10.83
N ASN A 74 2.07 -10.10 10.69
CA ASN A 74 1.01 -10.06 11.69
C ASN A 74 1.43 -10.74 13.01
N LEU A 75 2.14 -11.86 12.95
CA LEU A 75 2.71 -12.52 14.14
C LEU A 75 3.78 -11.65 14.81
N PHE A 76 4.60 -10.97 14.03
CA PHE A 76 5.59 -10.01 14.55
C PHE A 76 4.91 -8.85 15.28
N ILE A 77 3.90 -8.23 14.70
CA ILE A 77 3.19 -7.11 15.35
C ILE A 77 2.56 -7.59 16.67
N ASP A 78 1.91 -8.76 16.65
CA ASP A 78 1.31 -9.35 17.85
C ASP A 78 2.36 -9.61 18.93
N ASP A 79 3.54 -10.12 18.56
CA ASP A 79 4.66 -10.39 19.49
C ASP A 79 5.24 -9.09 20.05
N VAL A 80 5.37 -8.03 19.24
CA VAL A 80 5.85 -6.71 19.69
C VAL A 80 5.01 -6.15 20.83
N TYR A 81 3.68 -6.25 20.71
CA TYR A 81 2.77 -5.67 21.70
C TYR A 81 2.43 -6.62 22.87
N ASN A 82 2.81 -7.89 22.79
CA ASN A 82 2.49 -8.88 23.82
C ASN A 82 3.74 -9.57 24.41
N GLN A 83 4.19 -10.64 23.79
CA GLN A 83 5.20 -11.53 24.41
C GLN A 83 6.64 -11.04 24.26
N LYS A 84 6.92 -10.26 23.22
CA LYS A 84 8.25 -9.67 22.93
C LYS A 84 9.34 -10.73 22.78
N LYS A 85 8.97 -11.95 22.33
CA LYS A 85 9.87 -13.11 22.21
C LYS A 85 11.00 -12.88 21.23
N ILE A 86 10.69 -12.33 20.05
CA ILE A 86 11.66 -12.10 18.98
C ILE A 86 12.85 -11.23 19.43
N PHE A 87 12.61 -10.33 20.41
CA PHE A 87 13.65 -9.49 21.01
C PHE A 87 14.45 -10.25 22.09
N LYS A 88 13.76 -11.08 22.89
CA LYS A 88 14.41 -11.95 23.91
C LYS A 88 15.35 -12.94 23.24
N ASP A 89 14.94 -13.48 22.09
CA ASP A 89 15.72 -14.42 21.29
C ASP A 89 16.73 -13.72 20.37
N LYS A 90 16.85 -12.37 20.47
CA LYS A 90 17.84 -11.53 19.76
C LYS A 90 17.80 -11.64 18.24
N ILE A 91 16.66 -12.00 17.67
CA ILE A 91 16.45 -12.03 16.21
C ILE A 91 16.43 -10.62 15.64
N ILE A 92 15.76 -9.69 16.35
CA ILE A 92 15.68 -8.27 16.02
C ILE A 92 16.15 -7.46 17.24
N PRO A 93 17.00 -6.43 17.05
CA PRO A 93 17.34 -5.52 18.13
C PRO A 93 16.11 -4.77 18.63
N LYS A 94 15.85 -4.80 19.93
CA LYS A 94 14.67 -4.16 20.53
C LYS A 94 14.64 -2.64 20.30
N GLU A 95 15.79 -2.02 20.29
CA GLU A 95 15.95 -0.57 20.07
C GLU A 95 15.48 -0.14 18.68
N LEU A 96 15.53 -1.04 17.71
CA LEU A 96 15.04 -0.78 16.35
C LEU A 96 13.54 -0.49 16.33
N VAL A 97 12.78 -1.16 17.19
CA VAL A 97 11.32 -1.05 17.26
C VAL A 97 10.88 -0.05 18.32
N PHE A 98 11.37 -0.17 19.56
CA PHE A 98 10.90 0.66 20.66
C PHE A 98 11.37 2.13 20.60
N ASN A 99 12.44 2.42 19.84
CA ASN A 99 12.87 3.80 19.55
C ASN A 99 12.24 4.36 18.26
N SER A 100 11.36 3.60 17.59
CA SER A 100 10.60 4.09 16.45
C SER A 100 9.42 4.93 16.91
N PRO A 101 9.13 6.08 16.28
CA PRO A 101 7.91 6.83 16.54
C PRO A 101 6.63 6.08 16.13
N GLN A 102 6.78 4.98 15.42
CA GLN A 102 5.68 4.11 15.00
C GLN A 102 5.28 3.08 16.08
N TYR A 103 6.08 2.93 17.13
CA TYR A 103 5.70 2.09 18.26
C TYR A 103 4.73 2.82 19.17
N LEU A 104 3.53 2.29 19.31
CA LEU A 104 2.48 2.84 20.15
C LEU A 104 2.38 2.03 21.46
N LYS A 105 2.98 2.53 22.52
CA LYS A 105 2.97 1.87 23.83
C LYS A 105 1.55 1.60 24.34
N GLU A 106 0.61 2.42 23.95
CA GLU A 106 -0.81 2.30 24.28
C GLU A 106 -1.42 0.98 23.79
N CYS A 107 -0.84 0.36 22.77
CA CYS A 107 -1.27 -0.93 22.22
C CYS A 107 -0.72 -2.14 23.00
N ASP A 108 0.21 -1.96 23.94
CA ASP A 108 0.79 -3.07 24.72
C ASP A 108 -0.31 -3.87 25.45
N GLY A 109 -0.17 -5.20 25.42
CA GLY A 109 -1.11 -6.12 26.05
C GLY A 109 -2.46 -6.28 25.35
N PHE A 110 -2.54 -5.89 24.06
CA PHE A 110 -3.73 -6.08 23.24
C PHE A 110 -3.44 -6.96 22.04
N SER A 111 -4.42 -7.74 21.62
CA SER A 111 -4.44 -8.44 20.34
C SER A 111 -5.79 -8.27 19.67
N PRO A 112 -5.84 -7.85 18.41
CA PRO A 112 -7.08 -7.84 17.66
C PRO A 112 -7.54 -9.28 17.38
N LYS A 113 -8.80 -9.43 17.00
CA LYS A 113 -9.38 -10.73 16.67
C LYS A 113 -8.56 -11.40 15.56
N HIS A 114 -8.33 -12.70 15.69
CA HIS A 114 -7.46 -13.51 14.82
C HIS A 114 -5.99 -13.08 14.78
N LYS A 115 -5.55 -12.17 15.64
CA LYS A 115 -4.23 -11.53 15.60
C LYS A 115 -3.97 -10.84 14.25
N ALA A 116 -5.03 -10.43 13.59
CA ALA A 116 -4.98 -9.75 12.31
C ALA A 116 -4.83 -8.23 12.53
N TRP A 117 -3.60 -7.78 12.70
CA TRP A 117 -3.25 -6.38 12.89
C TRP A 117 -3.31 -5.59 11.57
N ALA A 118 -2.57 -6.07 10.56
CA ALA A 118 -2.60 -5.53 9.21
C ALA A 118 -3.60 -6.33 8.38
N ASN A 119 -4.86 -5.90 8.41
CA ASN A 119 -5.96 -6.53 7.68
C ASN A 119 -5.89 -6.24 6.19
N ILE A 120 -5.41 -5.05 5.83
CA ILE A 120 -5.21 -4.60 4.46
C ILE A 120 -3.75 -4.24 4.33
N SER A 121 -3.04 -4.89 3.42
CA SER A 121 -1.65 -4.56 3.11
C SER A 121 -1.46 -4.35 1.61
N GLY A 122 -0.53 -3.46 1.28
CA GLY A 122 -0.05 -3.25 -0.08
C GLY A 122 1.45 -3.46 -0.10
N THR A 123 1.91 -4.53 -0.74
CA THR A 123 3.34 -4.83 -0.83
C THR A 123 3.86 -4.35 -2.18
N ASP A 124 4.87 -3.50 -2.20
CA ASP A 124 5.46 -3.01 -3.43
C ASP A 124 6.48 -4.02 -3.96
N LEU A 125 6.26 -4.47 -5.18
CA LEU A 125 7.09 -5.44 -5.87
C LEU A 125 7.79 -4.81 -7.08
N ILE A 126 9.05 -5.13 -7.24
CA ILE A 126 9.79 -4.87 -8.47
C ILE A 126 10.11 -6.19 -9.16
N LYS A 127 10.37 -6.14 -10.46
CA LYS A 127 10.89 -7.28 -11.21
C LYS A 127 12.32 -6.94 -11.62
N ASN A 128 13.27 -7.74 -11.17
CA ASN A 128 14.68 -7.54 -11.49
C ASN A 128 15.02 -7.96 -12.94
N ILE A 129 16.25 -7.73 -13.35
CA ILE A 129 16.74 -8.08 -14.71
C ILE A 129 16.64 -9.58 -15.02
N ASN A 130 16.71 -10.44 -13.99
CA ASN A 130 16.58 -11.89 -14.13
C ASN A 130 15.12 -12.35 -14.23
N GLY A 131 14.18 -11.42 -14.19
CA GLY A 131 12.76 -11.71 -14.28
C GLY A 131 12.08 -12.16 -12.96
N ASN A 132 12.79 -12.12 -11.83
CA ASN A 132 12.27 -12.47 -10.52
C ASN A 132 11.59 -11.27 -9.84
N PHE A 133 10.47 -11.54 -9.15
CA PHE A 133 9.84 -10.54 -8.31
C PHE A 133 10.58 -10.43 -6.98
N LEU A 134 10.87 -9.20 -6.57
CA LEU A 134 11.45 -8.84 -5.28
C LEU A 134 10.51 -7.90 -4.54
N VAL A 135 10.38 -8.10 -3.23
CA VAL A 135 9.68 -7.13 -2.38
C VAL A 135 10.56 -5.89 -2.19
N LEU A 136 10.00 -4.71 -2.39
CA LEU A 136 10.67 -3.43 -2.19
C LEU A 136 10.29 -2.77 -0.86
N GLU A 137 9.02 -2.85 -0.48
CA GLU A 137 8.49 -2.38 0.82
C GLU A 137 7.13 -3.00 1.15
N ASP A 138 6.77 -3.01 2.43
CA ASP A 138 5.45 -3.38 2.91
C ASP A 138 4.72 -2.14 3.44
N ASN A 139 3.49 -1.93 2.98
CA ASN A 139 2.63 -0.84 3.44
C ASN A 139 1.50 -1.44 4.28
N LEU A 140 1.52 -1.21 5.60
CA LEU A 140 0.68 -1.90 6.57
C LEU A 140 -0.20 -0.97 7.41
N ARG A 141 -0.03 0.36 7.32
CA ARG A 141 -0.85 1.33 8.06
C ARG A 141 -2.15 1.63 7.34
N VAL A 142 -2.06 2.38 6.24
CA VAL A 142 -3.21 2.84 5.45
C VAL A 142 -2.86 2.73 3.95
N PRO A 143 -2.64 1.52 3.41
CA PRO A 143 -2.29 1.37 2.01
C PRO A 143 -3.40 1.89 1.10
N SER A 144 -3.01 2.54 0.00
CA SER A 144 -3.91 3.10 -1.01
C SER A 144 -3.58 2.60 -2.41
N GLY A 145 -4.55 2.71 -3.32
CA GLY A 145 -4.38 2.43 -4.74
C GLY A 145 -5.25 1.28 -5.27
N VAL A 146 -5.98 0.57 -4.42
CA VAL A 146 -6.80 -0.56 -4.86
C VAL A 146 -8.00 -0.13 -5.71
N SER A 147 -8.61 1.02 -5.43
CA SER A 147 -9.67 1.59 -6.24
C SER A 147 -9.21 1.80 -7.68
N TYR A 148 -8.00 2.35 -7.84
CA TYR A 148 -7.42 2.58 -9.16
C TYR A 148 -7.08 1.27 -9.90
N MET A 149 -6.69 0.21 -9.19
CA MET A 149 -6.53 -1.11 -9.79
C MET A 149 -7.87 -1.64 -10.33
N LEU A 150 -8.95 -1.48 -9.55
CA LEU A 150 -10.29 -1.93 -9.94
C LEU A 150 -10.84 -1.09 -11.10
N GLU A 151 -10.70 0.23 -11.03
CA GLU A 151 -11.11 1.14 -12.10
C GLU A 151 -10.32 0.95 -13.39
N ASN A 152 -8.99 0.75 -13.32
CA ASN A 152 -8.18 0.40 -14.48
C ASN A 152 -8.75 -0.84 -15.19
N ARG A 153 -9.12 -1.89 -14.43
CA ARG A 153 -9.74 -3.11 -14.97
C ARG A 153 -11.08 -2.82 -15.62
N MET A 154 -11.92 -1.98 -15.03
CA MET A 154 -13.24 -1.64 -15.58
C MET A 154 -13.10 -0.85 -16.88
N VAL A 155 -12.24 0.18 -16.88
CA VAL A 155 -11.94 0.97 -18.09
C VAL A 155 -11.39 0.10 -19.20
N MET A 156 -10.45 -0.80 -18.90
CA MET A 156 -9.89 -1.72 -19.91
C MET A 156 -10.93 -2.67 -20.47
N ARG A 157 -11.87 -3.15 -19.66
CA ARG A 157 -12.97 -4.02 -20.15
C ARG A 157 -13.94 -3.27 -21.04
N ASP A 158 -14.22 -2.00 -20.74
CA ASP A 158 -15.10 -1.18 -21.54
C ASP A 158 -14.48 -0.86 -22.92
N ILE A 159 -13.15 -0.66 -22.96
CA ILE A 159 -12.43 -0.33 -24.19
C ILE A 159 -12.09 -1.57 -25.03
N PHE A 160 -11.70 -2.68 -24.39
CA PHE A 160 -11.19 -3.89 -25.05
C PHE A 160 -11.90 -5.17 -24.55
N PRO A 161 -13.22 -5.31 -24.70
CA PRO A 161 -13.97 -6.45 -24.18
C PRO A 161 -13.47 -7.81 -24.74
N GLU A 162 -13.05 -7.84 -26.00
CA GLU A 162 -12.55 -9.04 -26.67
C GLU A 162 -11.27 -9.59 -26.03
N LEU A 163 -10.41 -8.70 -25.49
CA LEU A 163 -9.18 -9.10 -24.81
C LEU A 163 -9.49 -10.00 -23.61
N PHE A 164 -10.53 -9.68 -22.86
CA PHE A 164 -10.95 -10.45 -21.67
C PHE A 164 -11.60 -11.77 -22.00
N THR A 165 -12.34 -11.82 -23.11
CA THR A 165 -12.96 -13.05 -23.61
C THR A 165 -11.89 -14.00 -24.17
N ARG A 166 -10.97 -13.47 -24.98
CA ARG A 166 -9.95 -14.26 -25.68
C ARG A 166 -8.89 -14.85 -24.74
N TYR A 167 -8.44 -14.10 -23.73
CA TYR A 167 -7.29 -14.47 -22.89
C TYR A 167 -7.66 -14.99 -21.50
N LYS A 168 -8.95 -15.18 -21.19
CA LYS A 168 -9.44 -15.69 -19.90
C LYS A 168 -8.77 -15.01 -18.72
N VAL A 169 -8.75 -13.68 -18.73
CA VAL A 169 -8.12 -12.85 -17.69
C VAL A 169 -8.76 -13.12 -16.33
N SER A 170 -7.93 -13.34 -15.33
CA SER A 170 -8.40 -13.56 -13.97
C SER A 170 -9.11 -12.32 -13.39
N SER A 171 -10.23 -12.56 -12.68
CA SER A 171 -11.08 -11.50 -12.13
C SER A 171 -10.46 -10.82 -10.91
N VAL A 172 -10.71 -9.51 -10.74
CA VAL A 172 -10.40 -8.70 -9.56
C VAL A 172 -11.64 -8.19 -8.84
N HIS A 173 -12.84 -8.40 -9.39
CA HIS A 173 -14.10 -7.81 -8.90
C HIS A 173 -14.51 -8.24 -7.49
N GLN A 174 -13.95 -9.34 -7.00
CA GLN A 174 -14.30 -9.83 -5.68
C GLN A 174 -13.68 -9.02 -4.53
N TYR A 175 -12.81 -8.06 -4.82
CA TYR A 175 -12.06 -7.37 -3.77
C TYR A 175 -12.95 -6.69 -2.73
N ALA A 176 -13.94 -5.91 -3.15
CA ALA A 176 -14.84 -5.22 -2.22
C ALA A 176 -15.63 -6.19 -1.33
N ASN A 177 -16.13 -7.30 -1.89
CA ASN A 177 -16.80 -8.35 -1.14
C ASN A 177 -15.85 -9.05 -0.16
N LYS A 178 -14.60 -9.30 -0.55
CA LYS A 178 -13.58 -9.89 0.33
C LYS A 178 -13.19 -8.94 1.45
N LEU A 179 -13.12 -7.64 1.17
CA LEU A 179 -12.87 -6.61 2.17
C LEU A 179 -14.03 -6.50 3.16
N TYR A 180 -15.28 -6.49 2.69
CA TYR A 180 -16.46 -6.53 3.54
C TYR A 180 -16.46 -7.75 4.47
N ASN A 181 -16.15 -8.94 3.94
CA ASN A 181 -16.05 -10.16 4.73
C ASN A 181 -14.89 -10.08 5.74
N CYS A 182 -13.75 -9.52 5.36
CA CYS A 182 -12.63 -9.28 6.26
C CYS A 182 -13.04 -8.38 7.43
N MET A 183 -13.77 -7.28 7.16
CA MET A 183 -14.32 -6.41 8.21
C MET A 183 -15.26 -7.18 9.15
N THR A 184 -16.15 -7.99 8.59
CA THR A 184 -17.10 -8.81 9.36
C THR A 184 -16.36 -9.81 10.27
N GLU A 185 -15.31 -10.46 9.77
CA GLU A 185 -14.48 -11.38 10.54
C GLU A 185 -13.77 -10.68 11.72
N CYS A 186 -13.45 -9.40 11.56
CA CYS A 186 -12.73 -8.60 12.56
C CYS A 186 -13.65 -7.98 13.62
N ILE A 187 -14.99 -8.11 13.51
CA ILE A 187 -15.93 -7.69 14.54
C ILE A 187 -15.68 -8.50 15.82
N PRO A 188 -15.38 -7.83 16.97
CA PRO A 188 -15.01 -8.54 18.18
C PRO A 188 -16.19 -9.39 18.74
N LYS A 189 -17.39 -8.81 18.79
CA LYS A 189 -18.60 -9.44 19.32
C LYS A 189 -19.53 -9.83 18.18
N LYS A 190 -19.93 -11.09 18.14
CA LYS A 190 -20.85 -11.60 17.11
C LYS A 190 -22.17 -10.80 17.12
N THR A 191 -22.60 -10.37 15.96
CA THR A 191 -23.88 -9.70 15.71
C THR A 191 -24.51 -10.23 14.44
N ASN A 192 -25.86 -10.23 14.36
CA ASN A 192 -26.58 -10.72 13.20
C ASN A 192 -26.63 -9.67 12.07
N ASN A 193 -26.69 -8.38 12.43
CA ASN A 193 -26.73 -7.26 11.50
C ASN A 193 -25.58 -6.30 11.80
N PRO A 194 -24.37 -6.57 11.32
CA PRO A 194 -23.22 -5.72 11.60
C PRO A 194 -23.35 -4.37 10.89
N HIS A 195 -23.14 -3.28 11.62
CA HIS A 195 -23.01 -1.95 11.05
C HIS A 195 -21.53 -1.59 10.95
N MET A 196 -21.08 -1.45 9.72
CA MET A 196 -19.69 -1.13 9.40
C MET A 196 -19.62 0.23 8.71
N VAL A 197 -18.55 0.98 8.96
CA VAL A 197 -18.33 2.29 8.35
C VAL A 197 -16.90 2.42 7.83
N LEU A 198 -16.70 3.29 6.85
CA LEU A 198 -15.39 3.74 6.41
C LEU A 198 -15.14 5.15 6.95
N LEU A 199 -14.15 5.29 7.84
CA LEU A 199 -13.79 6.56 8.47
C LEU A 199 -12.75 7.28 7.64
N THR A 200 -13.16 8.41 7.03
CA THR A 200 -12.31 9.26 6.18
C THR A 200 -11.89 10.54 6.91
N PRO A 201 -10.70 11.11 6.61
CA PRO A 201 -10.35 12.47 7.03
C PRO A 201 -11.05 13.57 6.20
N GLY A 202 -11.89 13.20 5.24
CA GLY A 202 -12.66 14.13 4.41
C GLY A 202 -12.06 14.41 3.04
N VAL A 203 -12.74 15.28 2.32
CA VAL A 203 -12.54 15.57 0.88
C VAL A 203 -11.16 16.14 0.51
N TYR A 204 -10.42 16.66 1.49
CA TYR A 204 -9.07 17.18 1.25
C TYR A 204 -8.00 16.10 1.24
N ASN A 205 -8.32 14.85 1.58
CA ASN A 205 -7.36 13.76 1.51
C ASN A 205 -7.06 13.37 0.05
N SER A 206 -5.80 13.11 -0.26
CA SER A 206 -5.37 12.72 -1.62
C SER A 206 -6.02 11.42 -2.12
N ALA A 207 -6.37 10.52 -1.20
CA ALA A 207 -7.03 9.25 -1.50
C ALA A 207 -8.55 9.29 -1.28
N TYR A 208 -9.19 10.46 -1.21
CA TYR A 208 -10.63 10.57 -0.94
C TYR A 208 -11.48 9.81 -1.95
N PHE A 209 -11.12 9.87 -3.24
CA PHE A 209 -11.75 9.06 -4.29
C PHE A 209 -11.81 7.56 -3.91
N GLU A 210 -10.69 7.03 -3.40
CA GLU A 210 -10.64 5.62 -2.97
C GLU A 210 -11.55 5.35 -1.77
N HIS A 211 -11.67 6.30 -0.84
CA HIS A 211 -12.52 6.14 0.34
C HIS A 211 -14.00 6.04 -0.06
N GLU A 212 -14.43 6.97 -0.92
CA GLU A 212 -15.79 7.02 -1.47
C GLU A 212 -16.10 5.76 -2.29
N PHE A 213 -15.22 5.44 -3.25
CA PHE A 213 -15.34 4.27 -4.11
C PHE A 213 -15.49 2.96 -3.30
N LEU A 214 -14.63 2.74 -2.30
CA LEU A 214 -14.69 1.51 -1.50
C LEU A 214 -15.92 1.46 -0.59
N ALA A 215 -16.33 2.57 0.00
CA ALA A 215 -17.55 2.63 0.80
C ALA A 215 -18.78 2.28 -0.05
N GLU A 216 -18.87 2.85 -1.25
CA GLU A 216 -19.95 2.56 -2.21
C GLU A 216 -19.93 1.08 -2.65
N GLN A 217 -18.76 0.56 -3.07
CA GLN A 217 -18.64 -0.83 -3.52
C GLN A 217 -18.96 -1.86 -2.42
N MET A 218 -18.74 -1.53 -1.15
CA MET A 218 -19.10 -2.38 -0.01
C MET A 218 -20.52 -2.12 0.49
N GLY A 219 -21.18 -1.06 0.06
CA GLY A 219 -22.50 -0.67 0.58
C GLY A 219 -22.47 -0.26 2.04
N ILE A 220 -21.39 0.37 2.52
CA ILE A 220 -21.23 0.86 3.90
C ILE A 220 -21.17 2.39 3.92
N ALA A 221 -21.49 2.99 5.09
CA ALA A 221 -21.46 4.44 5.22
C ALA A 221 -20.02 4.97 5.18
N LEU A 222 -19.80 6.04 4.38
CA LEU A 222 -18.61 6.89 4.44
C LEU A 222 -18.86 7.96 5.51
N VAL A 223 -18.00 8.04 6.52
CA VAL A 223 -18.15 8.94 7.66
C VAL A 223 -16.86 9.70 7.96
N GLU A 224 -17.01 10.92 8.49
CA GLU A 224 -15.94 11.68 9.12
C GLU A 224 -16.00 11.56 10.64
N GLY A 225 -14.97 11.95 11.36
CA GLY A 225 -14.94 11.86 12.84
C GLY A 225 -16.11 12.58 13.53
N LYS A 226 -16.59 13.68 12.96
CA LYS A 226 -17.76 14.43 13.47
C LYS A 226 -19.08 13.66 13.41
N ASP A 227 -19.19 12.65 12.54
CA ASP A 227 -20.40 11.83 12.36
C ASP A 227 -20.46 10.68 13.36
N LEU A 228 -19.35 10.43 14.06
CA LEU A 228 -19.23 9.41 15.08
C LEU A 228 -19.14 10.02 16.49
N PHE A 229 -19.56 9.25 17.48
CA PHE A 229 -19.34 9.59 18.89
C PHE A 229 -19.27 8.33 19.74
N VAL A 230 -18.72 8.48 20.94
CA VAL A 230 -18.60 7.40 21.93
C VAL A 230 -19.56 7.66 23.10
N GLU A 231 -20.36 6.66 23.41
CA GLU A 231 -21.21 6.64 24.58
C GLU A 231 -21.18 5.25 25.22
N ASN A 232 -21.04 5.19 26.56
CA ASN A 232 -20.97 3.93 27.33
C ASN A 232 -19.99 2.90 26.76
N ASP A 233 -18.80 3.38 26.37
CA ASP A 233 -17.73 2.59 25.75
C ASP A 233 -18.11 1.89 24.42
N ASN A 234 -19.15 2.36 23.73
CA ASN A 234 -19.53 1.92 22.39
C ASN A 234 -19.43 3.09 21.42
N VAL A 235 -19.22 2.78 20.14
CA VAL A 235 -19.16 3.75 19.06
C VAL A 235 -20.50 3.81 18.37
N TYR A 236 -20.99 5.01 18.12
CA TYR A 236 -22.25 5.24 17.42
C TYR A 236 -22.04 6.21 16.25
N MET A 237 -22.77 5.96 15.17
CA MET A 237 -22.92 6.88 14.06
C MET A 237 -24.21 7.69 14.25
N LYS A 238 -24.14 8.99 14.01
CA LYS A 238 -25.31 9.88 13.99
C LYS A 238 -26.14 9.60 12.75
N THR A 239 -27.43 9.33 12.92
CA THR A 239 -28.38 9.16 11.81
C THR A 239 -29.65 9.95 12.07
N VAL A 240 -30.44 10.20 11.02
CA VAL A 240 -31.76 10.87 11.14
C VAL A 240 -32.75 10.08 11.96
N LYS A 241 -32.51 8.77 12.15
CA LYS A 241 -33.36 7.89 12.98
C LYS A 241 -32.83 7.72 14.43
N GLY A 242 -31.77 8.47 14.77
CA GLY A 242 -31.06 8.35 16.05
C GLY A 242 -29.71 7.64 15.93
N PRO A 243 -29.04 7.41 17.07
CA PRO A 243 -27.76 6.75 17.13
C PRO A 243 -27.80 5.32 16.60
N LEU A 244 -26.88 4.98 15.70
CA LEU A 244 -26.68 3.63 15.20
C LEU A 244 -25.34 3.09 15.66
N LYS A 245 -25.34 1.98 16.42
CA LYS A 245 -24.11 1.37 16.91
C LYS A 245 -23.22 0.90 15.76
N VAL A 246 -21.91 1.19 15.84
CA VAL A 246 -20.90 0.77 14.86
C VAL A 246 -20.12 -0.43 15.42
N ASP A 247 -20.03 -1.50 14.64
CA ASP A 247 -19.37 -2.75 15.04
C ASP A 247 -17.97 -2.92 14.46
N CYS A 248 -17.69 -2.29 13.30
CA CYS A 248 -16.35 -2.26 12.69
C CYS A 248 -16.12 -0.98 11.90
N ILE A 249 -14.92 -0.44 12.00
CA ILE A 249 -14.47 0.76 11.30
C ILE A 249 -13.30 0.39 10.38
N TYR A 250 -13.46 0.64 9.08
CA TYR A 250 -12.33 0.72 8.17
C TYR A 250 -11.77 2.15 8.24
N ARG A 251 -10.63 2.32 8.91
CA ARG A 251 -10.03 3.64 9.07
C ARG A 251 -9.15 4.03 7.89
N ARG A 252 -9.28 5.28 7.47
CA ARG A 252 -8.38 5.92 6.49
C ARG A 252 -7.62 7.09 7.12
N LEU A 253 -7.55 7.10 8.44
CA LEU A 253 -6.77 8.02 9.27
C LEU A 253 -5.50 7.36 9.77
N ASP A 254 -4.41 8.13 9.87
CA ASP A 254 -3.19 7.70 10.57
C ASP A 254 -3.46 7.57 12.08
N ASP A 255 -2.69 6.72 12.74
CA ASP A 255 -2.81 6.42 14.17
C ASP A 255 -2.88 7.67 15.04
N ASN A 256 -2.03 8.67 14.74
CA ASN A 256 -1.93 9.90 15.51
C ASN A 256 -3.23 10.72 15.54
N PHE A 257 -4.08 10.58 14.53
CA PHE A 257 -5.29 11.40 14.40
C PHE A 257 -6.57 10.69 14.84
N ILE A 258 -6.50 9.39 15.18
CA ILE A 258 -7.70 8.55 15.39
C ILE A 258 -8.48 8.88 16.68
N ASP A 259 -7.77 9.25 17.75
CA ASP A 259 -8.37 9.60 19.04
C ASP A 259 -7.60 10.74 19.74
N PRO A 260 -8.18 11.96 19.81
CA PRO A 260 -7.53 13.11 20.45
C PRO A 260 -7.34 12.98 21.97
N LYS A 261 -8.01 12.02 22.64
CA LYS A 261 -7.80 11.76 24.06
C LYS A 261 -6.54 10.95 24.35
N VAL A 262 -6.00 10.26 23.34
CA VAL A 262 -4.87 9.33 23.51
C VAL A 262 -3.63 9.80 22.75
N PHE A 263 -3.81 10.22 21.49
CA PHE A 263 -2.71 10.58 20.60
C PHE A 263 -2.59 12.10 20.43
N PHE A 264 -2.76 12.64 19.24
CA PHE A 264 -2.64 14.07 18.99
C PHE A 264 -3.87 14.83 19.50
N LYS A 265 -3.73 15.55 20.62
CA LYS A 265 -4.82 16.29 21.30
C LYS A 265 -5.54 17.32 20.43
N GLY A 266 -4.86 17.86 19.42
CA GLY A 266 -5.43 18.81 18.46
C GLY A 266 -6.18 18.18 17.28
N SER A 267 -6.32 16.85 17.24
CA SER A 267 -6.99 16.19 16.13
C SER A 267 -8.49 16.49 16.10
N LEU A 268 -8.95 17.06 14.99
CA LEU A 268 -10.38 17.24 14.66
C LEU A 268 -10.91 16.12 13.74
N LEU A 269 -10.04 15.19 13.31
CA LEU A 269 -10.36 14.16 12.34
C LEU A 269 -10.82 12.86 13.00
N GLY A 270 -10.40 12.62 14.23
CA GLY A 270 -10.66 11.40 14.96
C GLY A 270 -11.91 11.47 15.86
N VAL A 271 -12.12 10.40 16.62
CA VAL A 271 -13.30 10.25 17.51
C VAL A 271 -12.83 10.14 18.96
N PRO A 272 -13.16 11.10 19.83
CA PRO A 272 -12.72 11.09 21.23
C PRO A 272 -13.23 9.85 21.97
N GLY A 273 -12.32 9.01 22.49
CA GLY A 273 -12.62 7.78 23.23
C GLY A 273 -12.72 6.51 22.38
N LEU A 274 -12.50 6.61 21.07
CA LEU A 274 -12.53 5.47 20.15
C LEU A 274 -11.48 4.41 20.53
N PHE A 275 -10.28 4.81 20.91
CA PHE A 275 -9.22 3.90 21.33
C PHE A 275 -9.63 3.03 22.51
N LYS A 276 -10.31 3.61 23.50
CA LYS A 276 -10.84 2.86 24.66
C LYS A 276 -11.89 1.82 24.24
N CYS A 277 -12.80 2.18 23.31
CA CYS A 277 -13.80 1.25 22.78
C CYS A 277 -13.16 0.07 22.08
N TRP A 278 -12.15 0.33 21.24
CA TRP A 278 -11.40 -0.69 20.55
C TRP A 278 -10.63 -1.62 21.50
N ARG A 279 -9.92 -1.06 22.49
CA ARG A 279 -9.21 -1.83 23.54
C ARG A 279 -10.14 -2.74 24.34
N LYS A 280 -11.40 -2.31 24.58
CA LYS A 280 -12.42 -3.12 25.26
C LYS A 280 -13.06 -4.18 24.36
N GLY A 281 -12.72 -4.24 23.08
CA GLY A 281 -13.33 -5.16 22.14
C GLY A 281 -14.82 -4.84 21.88
N ASN A 282 -15.20 -3.57 21.90
CA ASN A 282 -16.58 -3.12 21.62
C ASN A 282 -16.75 -2.69 20.17
N VAL A 283 -15.65 -2.46 19.44
CA VAL A 283 -15.62 -2.13 18.00
C VAL A 283 -14.39 -2.73 17.37
N GLY A 284 -14.50 -3.22 16.15
CA GLY A 284 -13.35 -3.60 15.31
C GLY A 284 -12.75 -2.36 14.62
N ILE A 285 -11.44 -2.30 14.47
CA ILE A 285 -10.76 -1.29 13.66
C ILE A 285 -9.80 -2.00 12.72
N ILE A 286 -9.90 -1.74 11.42
CA ILE A 286 -8.99 -2.24 10.39
C ILE A 286 -8.35 -1.06 9.63
N ASN A 287 -7.03 -1.04 9.37
CA ASN A 287 -6.03 -1.84 10.08
C ASN A 287 -6.01 -1.48 11.55
N ALA A 288 -5.65 -2.43 12.40
CA ALA A 288 -5.48 -2.16 13.82
C ALA A 288 -4.48 -1.02 14.07
N LEU A 289 -4.59 -0.35 15.20
CA LEU A 289 -3.64 0.69 15.58
C LEU A 289 -2.30 0.06 15.96
N GLY A 290 -1.20 0.75 15.68
CA GLY A 290 0.16 0.28 15.99
C GLY A 290 0.81 -0.58 14.89
N THR A 291 0.17 -0.80 13.75
CA THR A 291 0.79 -1.54 12.61
C THR A 291 2.02 -0.85 12.03
N GLY A 292 2.20 0.44 12.34
CA GLY A 292 3.34 1.23 11.89
C GLY A 292 4.71 0.65 12.25
N VAL A 293 4.81 -0.17 13.31
CA VAL A 293 6.07 -0.86 13.67
C VAL A 293 6.56 -1.81 12.58
N ALA A 294 5.67 -2.35 11.77
CA ALA A 294 6.02 -3.25 10.67
C ALA A 294 6.05 -2.55 9.29
N ASP A 295 5.56 -1.31 9.23
CA ASP A 295 5.63 -0.41 8.05
C ASP A 295 7.02 0.30 7.96
N ASP A 296 7.83 0.19 9.00
CA ASP A 296 9.15 0.79 9.12
C ASP A 296 10.18 0.07 8.21
N LYS A 297 10.83 0.82 7.31
CA LYS A 297 11.78 0.26 6.34
C LYS A 297 13.02 -0.38 7.00
N ALA A 298 13.35 -0.01 8.23
CA ALA A 298 14.42 -0.68 8.95
C ALA A 298 13.95 -2.06 9.47
N VAL A 299 12.69 -2.19 9.86
CA VAL A 299 12.08 -3.47 10.27
C VAL A 299 11.89 -4.39 9.08
N TYR A 300 11.55 -3.84 7.91
CA TYR A 300 11.45 -4.56 6.64
C TYR A 300 12.67 -5.47 6.38
N SER A 301 13.89 -5.04 6.70
CA SER A 301 15.12 -5.82 6.47
C SER A 301 15.17 -7.14 7.24
N TYR A 302 14.32 -7.32 8.24
CA TYR A 302 14.24 -8.53 9.06
C TYR A 302 13.09 -9.47 8.70
N VAL A 303 12.26 -9.14 7.69
CA VAL A 303 11.04 -9.93 7.43
C VAL A 303 11.35 -11.37 7.02
N GLU A 304 12.41 -11.61 6.27
CA GLU A 304 12.86 -12.98 5.95
C GLU A 304 13.23 -13.78 7.22
N LYS A 305 13.88 -13.12 8.18
CA LYS A 305 14.18 -13.74 9.49
C LYS A 305 12.90 -13.97 10.31
N MET A 306 11.91 -13.08 10.22
CA MET A 306 10.60 -13.27 10.86
C MET A 306 9.87 -14.46 10.27
N ILE A 307 9.93 -14.67 8.95
CA ILE A 307 9.33 -15.84 8.28
C ILE A 307 9.93 -17.13 8.85
N VAL A 308 11.25 -17.21 8.90
CA VAL A 308 11.94 -18.38 9.49
C VAL A 308 11.57 -18.55 10.96
N TYR A 309 11.60 -17.48 11.74
CA TYR A 309 11.37 -17.52 13.18
C TYR A 309 9.93 -17.90 13.55
N TYR A 310 8.92 -17.27 12.95
CA TYR A 310 7.52 -17.50 13.32
C TYR A 310 6.86 -18.66 12.60
N LEU A 311 7.30 -18.97 11.38
CA LEU A 311 6.65 -19.98 10.55
C LEU A 311 7.49 -21.26 10.40
N GLY A 312 8.79 -21.23 10.71
CA GLY A 312 9.70 -22.35 10.45
C GLY A 312 9.90 -22.64 8.96
N GLU A 313 9.62 -21.66 8.10
CA GLU A 313 9.66 -21.80 6.65
C GLU A 313 10.77 -20.93 6.04
N GLN A 314 11.26 -21.33 4.86
CA GLN A 314 12.11 -20.44 4.06
C GLN A 314 11.24 -19.42 3.30
N PRO A 315 11.73 -18.19 3.08
CA PRO A 315 11.04 -17.20 2.27
C PRO A 315 10.70 -17.74 0.88
N LYS A 316 9.46 -17.48 0.42
CA LYS A 316 8.97 -17.88 -0.92
C LYS A 316 9.10 -16.76 -1.96
N ILE A 317 9.40 -15.56 -1.52
CA ILE A 317 9.68 -14.38 -2.34
C ILE A 317 10.80 -13.61 -1.69
N ASP A 318 11.80 -13.26 -2.47
CA ASP A 318 12.96 -12.51 -1.99
C ASP A 318 12.63 -11.03 -1.80
N GLN A 319 13.47 -10.32 -1.07
CA GLN A 319 13.36 -8.88 -0.88
C GLN A 319 14.65 -8.17 -1.31
N VAL A 320 14.56 -6.87 -1.57
CA VAL A 320 15.72 -6.04 -1.90
C VAL A 320 16.64 -5.95 -0.69
N GLU A 321 17.95 -6.20 -0.92
CA GLU A 321 18.97 -6.06 0.11
C GLU A 321 18.91 -4.67 0.76
N THR A 322 19.00 -4.62 2.08
CA THR A 322 18.84 -3.37 2.82
C THR A 322 19.91 -3.18 3.88
N PHE A 323 20.65 -2.10 3.75
CA PHE A 323 21.69 -1.69 4.71
C PHE A 323 21.09 -0.76 5.76
N LEU A 324 21.22 -1.12 7.04
CA LEU A 324 20.73 -0.36 8.17
C LEU A 324 21.80 0.61 8.68
N CYS A 325 21.57 1.91 8.58
CA CYS A 325 22.58 2.90 8.99
C CYS A 325 22.82 2.97 10.50
N ASN A 326 21.95 2.41 11.35
CA ASN A 326 22.21 2.25 12.79
C ASN A 326 23.32 1.23 13.07
N ILE A 327 23.59 0.28 12.18
CA ILE A 327 24.68 -0.69 12.29
C ILE A 327 25.95 -0.03 11.73
N LYS A 328 27.02 0.06 12.54
CA LYS A 328 28.26 0.77 12.17
C LYS A 328 28.89 0.28 10.87
N THR A 329 28.94 -1.02 10.65
CA THR A 329 29.50 -1.63 9.41
C THR A 329 28.68 -1.27 8.18
N HIS A 330 27.34 -1.38 8.26
CA HIS A 330 26.43 -0.98 7.19
C HIS A 330 26.52 0.53 6.90
N ARG A 331 26.54 1.36 7.96
CA ARG A 331 26.67 2.82 7.82
C ARG A 331 27.95 3.22 7.11
N ASN A 332 29.08 2.61 7.45
CA ASN A 332 30.34 2.86 6.78
C ASN A 332 30.29 2.45 5.29
N HIS A 333 29.71 1.28 5.01
CA HIS A 333 29.48 0.83 3.64
C HIS A 333 28.61 1.82 2.86
N VAL A 334 27.49 2.28 3.45
CA VAL A 334 26.59 3.24 2.82
C VAL A 334 27.28 4.57 2.52
N ILE A 335 28.04 5.11 3.48
CA ILE A 335 28.77 6.39 3.27
C ILE A 335 29.82 6.26 2.18
N SER A 336 30.59 5.18 2.16
CA SER A 336 31.61 4.93 1.14
C SER A 336 31.03 4.67 -0.26
N ASN A 337 29.83 4.13 -0.35
CA ASN A 337 29.18 3.77 -1.60
C ASN A 337 27.93 4.61 -1.92
N ILE A 338 27.78 5.78 -1.30
CA ILE A 338 26.56 6.59 -1.37
C ILE A 338 26.17 6.97 -2.81
N SER A 339 27.15 7.09 -3.71
CA SER A 339 26.93 7.38 -5.14
C SER A 339 26.29 6.21 -5.92
N LYS A 340 26.22 4.99 -5.35
CA LYS A 340 25.67 3.80 -5.99
C LYS A 340 24.36 3.33 -5.37
N LEU A 341 23.99 3.90 -4.22
CA LEU A 341 22.87 3.44 -3.40
C LEU A 341 21.68 4.40 -3.47
N VAL A 342 20.51 3.87 -3.16
CA VAL A 342 19.31 4.65 -2.87
C VAL A 342 19.17 4.75 -1.36
N VAL A 343 19.24 5.96 -0.80
CA VAL A 343 19.08 6.21 0.64
C VAL A 343 17.67 6.69 0.90
N LYS A 344 17.02 6.07 1.90
CA LYS A 344 15.61 6.34 2.26
C LYS A 344 15.46 6.60 3.76
N PRO A 345 14.61 7.55 4.18
CA PRO A 345 14.18 7.62 5.57
C PRO A 345 13.38 6.36 5.96
N ALA A 346 13.63 5.80 7.13
CA ALA A 346 13.02 4.55 7.57
C ALA A 346 11.50 4.70 7.81
N ASN A 347 11.05 5.88 8.31
CA ASN A 347 9.67 6.11 8.72
C ASN A 347 8.85 6.95 7.73
N ALA A 348 9.43 7.41 6.62
CA ALA A 348 8.73 8.23 5.63
C ALA A 348 7.98 7.35 4.61
N SER A 349 6.89 7.91 4.07
CA SER A 349 6.06 7.32 3.02
C SER A 349 5.97 8.26 1.80
N GLY A 350 5.41 7.79 0.68
CA GLY A 350 5.16 8.63 -0.51
C GLY A 350 6.41 9.05 -1.29
N GLY A 351 7.58 8.49 -0.98
CA GLY A 351 8.84 8.78 -1.68
C GLY A 351 9.54 10.08 -1.24
N TYR A 352 9.07 10.72 -0.17
CA TYR A 352 9.70 11.93 0.35
C TYR A 352 11.03 11.61 1.05
N GLY A 353 12.04 12.49 0.81
CA GLY A 353 13.37 12.37 1.42
C GLY A 353 14.24 11.24 0.85
N ILE A 354 13.84 10.61 -0.25
CA ILE A 354 14.63 9.60 -0.95
C ILE A 354 15.74 10.28 -1.74
N MET A 355 16.98 9.85 -1.56
CA MET A 355 18.12 10.24 -2.39
C MET A 355 18.55 9.08 -3.28
N ILE A 356 18.60 9.31 -4.60
CA ILE A 356 19.10 8.35 -5.58
C ILE A 356 20.56 8.73 -5.86
N GLY A 357 21.50 8.02 -5.23
CA GLY A 357 22.93 8.36 -5.25
C GLY A 357 23.54 8.62 -6.62
N PRO A 358 23.28 7.79 -7.66
CA PRO A 358 23.77 8.05 -9.02
C PRO A 358 23.28 9.35 -9.66
N LYS A 359 22.14 9.88 -9.21
CA LYS A 359 21.50 11.10 -9.75
C LYS A 359 21.73 12.33 -8.86
N ALA A 360 22.20 12.12 -7.63
CA ALA A 360 22.37 13.18 -6.64
C ALA A 360 23.66 13.99 -6.90
N SER A 361 23.58 15.30 -6.70
CA SER A 361 24.71 16.21 -6.70
C SER A 361 25.67 15.92 -5.53
N LYS A 362 26.87 16.49 -5.58
CA LYS A 362 27.85 16.37 -4.49
C LYS A 362 27.30 16.96 -3.19
N ALA A 363 26.64 18.11 -3.25
CA ALA A 363 26.07 18.79 -2.10
C ALA A 363 24.95 17.95 -1.44
N GLU A 364 24.04 17.36 -2.22
CA GLU A 364 22.98 16.48 -1.71
C GLU A 364 23.55 15.23 -1.04
N LYS A 365 24.62 14.64 -1.57
CA LYS A 365 25.31 13.50 -0.95
C LYS A 365 25.97 13.89 0.38
N GLU A 366 26.65 15.02 0.44
CA GLU A 366 27.27 15.53 1.66
C GLU A 366 26.23 15.83 2.74
N GLU A 367 25.11 16.44 2.38
CA GLU A 367 23.99 16.68 3.27
C GLU A 367 23.38 15.37 3.78
N MET A 368 23.15 14.40 2.91
CA MET A 368 22.63 13.09 3.28
C MET A 368 23.59 12.36 4.25
N ILE A 369 24.90 12.40 4.01
CA ILE A 369 25.91 11.83 4.91
C ILE A 369 25.82 12.49 6.30
N LYS A 370 25.67 13.82 6.34
CA LYS A 370 25.50 14.56 7.61
C LYS A 370 24.23 14.10 8.34
N ASN A 371 23.13 13.95 7.61
CA ASN A 371 21.85 13.50 8.17
C ASN A 371 21.92 12.06 8.70
N ILE A 372 22.56 11.13 7.95
CA ILE A 372 22.80 9.75 8.39
C ILE A 372 23.63 9.73 9.68
N LYS A 373 24.72 10.53 9.76
CA LYS A 373 25.56 10.59 10.95
C LYS A 373 24.83 11.15 12.16
N LYS A 374 23.94 12.14 11.96
CA LYS A 374 23.13 12.77 13.00
C LYS A 374 22.05 11.84 13.57
N ASN A 375 21.36 11.11 12.69
CA ASN A 375 20.28 10.20 13.09
C ASN A 375 20.34 8.88 12.30
N PRO A 376 21.33 8.01 12.59
CA PRO A 376 21.55 6.80 11.79
C PRO A 376 20.39 5.80 11.84
N ARG A 377 19.57 5.78 12.91
CA ARG A 377 18.40 4.91 13.03
C ARG A 377 17.35 5.24 11.96
N ASN A 378 17.24 6.49 11.56
CA ASN A 378 16.19 6.94 10.65
C ASN A 378 16.54 6.77 9.14
N TYR A 379 17.65 6.12 8.82
CA TYR A 379 18.05 5.91 7.42
C TYR A 379 18.39 4.47 7.14
N ILE A 380 17.94 4.03 5.95
CA ILE A 380 18.34 2.80 5.31
C ILE A 380 18.93 3.11 3.94
N ALA A 381 19.69 2.17 3.39
CA ALA A 381 20.10 2.23 1.99
C ALA A 381 19.88 0.89 1.30
N GLN A 382 19.58 0.96 0.00
CA GLN A 382 19.38 -0.20 -0.85
C GLN A 382 20.22 -0.04 -2.12
N PRO A 383 20.68 -1.12 -2.75
CA PRO A 383 21.21 -1.05 -4.12
C PRO A 383 20.18 -0.40 -5.05
N LEU A 384 20.65 0.33 -6.05
CA LEU A 384 19.76 0.80 -7.12
C LEU A 384 19.40 -0.38 -8.01
N GLU A 385 18.25 -0.98 -7.76
CA GLU A 385 17.71 -2.04 -8.60
C GLU A 385 17.33 -1.49 -9.98
N ILE A 386 17.76 -2.21 -11.02
CA ILE A 386 17.33 -1.92 -12.38
C ILE A 386 15.92 -2.49 -12.54
N LEU A 387 14.93 -1.58 -12.47
CA LEU A 387 13.54 -1.94 -12.66
C LEU A 387 13.31 -2.45 -14.09
N SER A 388 12.52 -3.50 -14.22
CA SER A 388 12.04 -3.94 -15.54
C SER A 388 11.27 -2.81 -16.23
N THR A 389 11.18 -2.89 -17.54
CA THR A 389 10.41 -1.95 -18.36
C THR A 389 9.29 -2.67 -19.11
N VAL A 390 8.26 -1.91 -19.47
CA VAL A 390 7.19 -2.36 -20.37
C VAL A 390 6.91 -1.30 -21.42
N PRO A 391 6.39 -1.70 -22.59
CA PRO A 391 5.91 -0.76 -23.60
C PRO A 391 4.86 0.17 -22.99
N THR A 392 5.01 1.47 -23.18
CA THR A 392 4.15 2.52 -22.62
C THR A 392 3.89 3.56 -23.69
N ILE A 393 2.63 3.98 -23.84
CA ILE A 393 2.25 5.02 -24.79
C ILE A 393 2.77 6.37 -24.29
N THR A 394 3.51 7.04 -25.15
CA THR A 394 3.95 8.44 -24.97
C THR A 394 3.28 9.32 -26.02
N PRO A 395 3.32 10.64 -25.92
CA PRO A 395 2.75 11.52 -26.93
C PRO A 395 3.18 11.18 -28.34
N ASP A 396 4.47 10.85 -28.51
CA ASP A 396 5.08 10.67 -29.84
C ASP A 396 5.18 9.21 -30.28
N ASN A 397 5.32 8.27 -29.30
CA ASN A 397 5.64 6.88 -29.64
C ASN A 397 5.26 5.89 -28.53
N ILE A 398 5.57 4.59 -28.74
CA ILE A 398 5.57 3.56 -27.70
C ILE A 398 7.02 3.38 -27.24
N GLU A 399 7.29 3.65 -25.97
CA GLU A 399 8.63 3.57 -25.40
C GLU A 399 8.66 2.70 -24.13
N PRO A 400 9.80 2.06 -23.83
CA PRO A 400 9.97 1.34 -22.58
C PRO A 400 9.97 2.32 -21.39
N ARG A 401 9.19 1.99 -20.34
CA ARG A 401 9.13 2.73 -19.08
C ARG A 401 9.27 1.78 -17.92
N HIS A 402 9.99 2.21 -16.90
CA HIS A 402 10.12 1.48 -15.65
C HIS A 402 8.80 1.41 -14.90
N LEU A 403 8.62 0.31 -14.16
CA LEU A 403 7.38 0.03 -13.44
C LEU A 403 7.65 -0.73 -12.15
N ASP A 404 6.69 -0.65 -11.26
CA ASP A 404 6.53 -1.54 -10.11
C ASP A 404 5.13 -2.16 -10.09
N LEU A 405 4.82 -2.92 -9.05
CA LEU A 405 3.54 -3.57 -8.85
C LEU A 405 3.18 -3.52 -7.37
N ARG A 406 1.98 -3.04 -7.06
CA ARG A 406 1.41 -3.11 -5.71
C ARG A 406 0.24 -4.09 -5.67
N PRO A 407 0.46 -5.37 -5.32
CA PRO A 407 -0.60 -6.26 -4.89
C PRO A 407 -1.26 -5.79 -3.60
N PHE A 408 -2.53 -6.16 -3.43
CA PHE A 408 -3.27 -5.93 -2.20
C PHE A 408 -3.62 -7.27 -1.55
N ILE A 409 -3.41 -7.36 -0.25
CA ILE A 409 -3.65 -8.56 0.54
C ILE A 409 -4.64 -8.22 1.65
N LEU A 410 -5.64 -9.07 1.83
CA LEU A 410 -6.62 -8.98 2.90
C LEU A 410 -6.39 -10.12 3.90
N THR A 411 -6.35 -9.79 5.19
CA THR A 411 -6.13 -10.75 6.28
C THR A 411 -7.17 -10.57 7.38
N GLY A 412 -8.02 -11.57 7.51
CA GLY A 412 -8.94 -11.75 8.62
C GLY A 412 -8.64 -13.08 9.30
N LYS A 413 -9.62 -14.00 9.32
CA LYS A 413 -9.42 -15.39 9.72
C LYS A 413 -8.50 -16.14 8.74
N SER A 414 -8.56 -15.78 7.48
CA SER A 414 -7.71 -16.29 6.39
C SER A 414 -7.08 -15.14 5.62
N THR A 415 -6.09 -15.44 4.79
CA THR A 415 -5.42 -14.47 3.92
C THR A 415 -5.89 -14.63 2.48
N TYR A 416 -6.27 -13.51 1.86
CA TYR A 416 -6.63 -13.43 0.44
C TYR A 416 -5.68 -12.47 -0.27
N VAL A 417 -4.97 -12.96 -1.28
CA VAL A 417 -4.14 -12.13 -2.17
C VAL A 417 -4.96 -11.82 -3.41
N THR A 418 -5.15 -10.54 -3.71
CA THR A 418 -5.90 -10.09 -4.90
C THR A 418 -5.21 -10.57 -6.16
N THR A 419 -5.99 -11.03 -7.15
CA THR A 419 -5.44 -11.52 -8.41
C THR A 419 -4.95 -10.37 -9.27
N GLY A 420 -3.68 -10.02 -9.16
CA GLY A 420 -3.07 -8.85 -9.78
C GLY A 420 -2.74 -7.76 -8.76
N GLY A 421 -2.56 -6.54 -9.24
CA GLY A 421 -2.19 -5.39 -8.42
C GLY A 421 -2.19 -4.12 -9.24
N LEU A 422 -2.00 -2.99 -8.59
CA LEU A 422 -1.80 -1.72 -9.27
C LEU A 422 -0.38 -1.69 -9.85
N THR A 423 -0.24 -1.76 -11.16
CA THR A 423 1.02 -1.45 -11.83
C THR A 423 1.17 0.06 -11.93
N ARG A 424 2.25 0.60 -11.34
CA ARG A 424 2.62 2.02 -11.47
C ARG A 424 3.77 2.12 -12.48
N VAL A 425 3.73 3.14 -13.32
CA VAL A 425 4.68 3.31 -14.44
C VAL A 425 5.27 4.71 -14.43
N ALA A 426 6.58 4.83 -14.65
CA ALA A 426 7.25 6.11 -14.79
C ALA A 426 6.85 6.77 -16.12
N LEU A 427 6.31 8.00 -16.08
CA LEU A 427 5.92 8.73 -17.30
C LEU A 427 7.13 9.38 -18.00
N LYS A 428 8.19 9.74 -17.27
CA LYS A 428 9.40 10.35 -17.83
C LYS A 428 10.43 9.28 -18.22
N LYS A 429 11.04 9.42 -19.40
CA LYS A 429 12.11 8.53 -19.89
C LYS A 429 13.25 8.44 -18.89
N GLY A 430 13.71 7.22 -18.59
CA GLY A 430 14.80 6.96 -17.64
C GLY A 430 14.51 7.27 -16.17
N SER A 431 13.27 7.70 -15.84
CA SER A 431 12.85 7.87 -14.45
C SER A 431 12.54 6.52 -13.81
N THR A 432 12.97 6.35 -12.57
CA THR A 432 12.59 5.24 -11.70
C THR A 432 11.50 5.63 -10.68
N ILE A 433 11.01 6.87 -10.77
CA ILE A 433 9.91 7.36 -9.93
C ILE A 433 8.60 6.92 -10.57
N VAL A 434 7.89 6.00 -9.93
CA VAL A 434 6.64 5.40 -10.40
C VAL A 434 5.43 5.82 -9.57
N ASN A 435 5.64 6.43 -8.39
CA ASN A 435 4.55 6.82 -7.49
C ASN A 435 3.61 7.83 -8.13
N SER A 436 2.30 7.54 -8.08
CA SER A 436 1.26 8.42 -8.63
C SER A 436 1.26 9.80 -7.97
N SER A 437 1.54 9.87 -6.66
CA SER A 437 1.69 11.15 -5.92
C SER A 437 2.82 12.04 -6.43
N GLN A 438 3.79 11.48 -7.15
CA GLN A 438 4.91 12.19 -7.78
C GLN A 438 4.81 12.24 -9.30
N GLY A 439 3.62 12.02 -9.86
CA GLY A 439 3.35 12.12 -11.29
C GLY A 439 3.62 10.84 -12.08
N GLY A 440 3.62 9.67 -11.43
CA GLY A 440 3.62 8.37 -12.11
C GLY A 440 2.27 8.05 -12.74
N GLY A 441 2.28 7.21 -13.78
CA GLY A 441 1.09 6.66 -14.42
C GLY A 441 0.71 5.29 -13.88
N SER A 442 -0.32 4.69 -14.46
CA SER A 442 -0.78 3.36 -14.11
C SER A 442 -1.08 2.51 -15.34
N LYS A 443 -1.12 1.20 -15.14
CA LYS A 443 -1.55 0.20 -16.13
C LYS A 443 -2.43 -0.83 -15.44
N ASP A 444 -3.39 -1.42 -16.18
CA ASP A 444 -4.06 -2.62 -15.71
C ASP A 444 -3.07 -3.81 -15.70
N THR A 445 -3.20 -4.68 -14.71
CA THR A 445 -2.39 -5.88 -14.54
C THR A 445 -3.22 -7.12 -14.86
N LEU A 446 -2.98 -7.74 -16.00
CA LEU A 446 -3.70 -8.92 -16.45
C LEU A 446 -2.98 -10.20 -16.02
N ILE A 447 -3.66 -11.04 -15.25
CA ILE A 447 -3.19 -12.38 -14.92
C ILE A 447 -3.83 -13.37 -15.89
N VAL A 448 -3.01 -13.99 -16.73
CA VAL A 448 -3.45 -14.85 -17.84
C VAL A 448 -2.75 -16.21 -17.79
N ASP A 449 -3.33 -17.20 -18.48
CA ASP A 449 -2.64 -18.47 -18.68
C ASP A 449 -1.37 -18.27 -19.53
N SER A 450 -0.31 -19.03 -19.24
CA SER A 450 0.82 -19.13 -20.15
C SER A 450 0.30 -19.68 -21.49
N ARG A 451 0.64 -19.04 -22.60
CA ARG A 451 0.41 -19.65 -23.91
C ARG A 451 1.25 -20.93 -23.97
N ASN A 452 0.62 -22.05 -24.31
CA ASN A 452 1.32 -23.25 -24.77
C ASN A 452 1.97 -22.96 -26.10
#